data_8caee419bb35344635da1f3e1ace24fc
#
_entry.id   8caee419bb35344635da1f3e1ace24fc
#
_cell.length_a   1.000
_cell.length_b   1.000
_cell.length_c   1.000
_cell.angle_alpha   90.00
_cell.angle_beta   90.00
_cell.angle_gamma   90.00
#
_symmetry.space_group_name_H-M   'P 1'
#
loop_
_entity.id
_entity.type
_entity.pdbx_description
1 polymer ?
#
loop_
_entity_poly.entity_id
_entity_poly.type
_entity_poly.pdbx_seq_one_letter_code
_entity_poly.pdbx_strand_id
1 'polypeptide(L)'
;MKIFLKIFSISVLLIFLILSILVYGFSTDQFNKQIISQIEKRVPNSIADFDKANISLDIFSLNLKIKIEKPLIQIDEQKINLNHLTIFTDLKSSFEEKYILQKIIINFADNKILDLKKTSFIAKVPIIDQTKFLEGFANGNLIIDGLQTEEDMIEFKGQMKNVSIDIYEDLPFTKNITGQIEYKNNEVIL
;
A
#
# COMPACT_ATOMS: atom_id res chain seq x y z
N MET A 1 37.59 9.03 36.31
CA MET A 1 36.41 8.14 36.38
C MET A 1 35.06 8.84 36.15
N LYS A 2 34.74 9.93 36.86
CA LYS A 2 33.41 10.64 36.70
C LYS A 2 33.17 11.24 35.30
N ILE A 3 34.21 11.74 34.60
CA ILE A 3 34.05 12.32 33.24
C ILE A 3 33.83 11.23 32.22
N PHE A 4 34.52 10.13 32.33
CA PHE A 4 34.35 8.96 31.43
C PHE A 4 32.93 8.38 31.51
N LEU A 5 32.41 8.28 32.75
CA LEU A 5 31.01 7.81 33.00
C LEU A 5 29.98 8.73 32.38
N LYS A 6 30.20 10.07 32.46
CA LYS A 6 29.30 11.06 31.83
C LYS A 6 29.33 10.95 30.28
N ILE A 7 30.53 10.86 29.69
CA ILE A 7 30.65 10.71 28.22
C ILE A 7 29.99 9.42 27.75
N PHE A 8 30.23 8.31 28.46
CA PHE A 8 29.60 7.02 28.15
C PHE A 8 28.08 7.09 28.23
N SER A 9 27.53 7.69 29.30
CA SER A 9 26.08 7.86 29.47
C SER A 9 25.46 8.72 28.37
N ILE A 10 26.13 9.81 27.96
CA ILE A 10 25.65 10.66 26.86
C ILE A 10 25.69 9.89 25.54
N SER A 11 26.73 9.12 25.26
CA SER A 11 26.85 8.29 24.04
C SER A 11 25.74 7.25 23.97
N VAL A 12 25.44 6.56 25.08
CA VAL A 12 24.35 5.58 25.14
C VAL A 12 23.01 6.25 24.90
N LEU A 13 22.76 7.40 25.50
CA LEU A 13 21.51 8.15 25.30
C LEU A 13 21.35 8.60 23.85
N LEU A 14 22.42 9.02 23.20
CA LEU A 14 22.45 9.46 21.81
C LEU A 14 22.16 8.30 20.85
N ILE A 15 22.74 7.12 21.12
CA ILE A 15 22.47 5.88 20.37
C ILE A 15 20.98 5.50 20.54
N PHE A 16 20.43 5.56 21.75
CA PHE A 16 19.03 5.28 22.01
C PHE A 16 18.08 6.25 21.27
N LEU A 17 18.44 7.53 21.22
CA LEU A 17 17.70 8.55 20.49
C LEU A 17 17.70 8.26 18.98
N ILE A 18 18.86 7.94 18.41
CA ILE A 18 18.99 7.60 16.99
C ILE A 18 18.18 6.34 16.67
N LEU A 19 18.29 5.29 17.48
CA LEU A 19 17.49 4.06 17.29
C LEU A 19 16.00 4.34 17.38
N SER A 20 15.57 5.19 18.31
CA SER A 20 14.17 5.59 18.42
C SER A 20 13.68 6.31 17.16
N ILE A 21 14.45 7.26 16.64
CA ILE A 21 14.10 7.97 15.40
C ILE A 21 14.03 6.98 14.22
N LEU A 22 14.95 6.03 14.13
CA LEU A 22 14.94 5.04 13.06
C LEU A 22 13.72 4.11 13.12
N VAL A 23 13.30 3.70 14.33
CA VAL A 23 12.18 2.78 14.52
C VAL A 23 10.83 3.49 14.40
N TYR A 24 10.66 4.62 15.08
CA TYR A 24 9.38 5.38 15.04
C TYR A 24 9.23 6.18 13.75
N GLY A 25 10.34 6.46 13.07
CA GLY A 25 10.37 7.21 11.84
C GLY A 25 10.34 8.71 12.04
N PHE A 26 10.50 9.40 10.94
CA PHE A 26 10.37 10.85 10.85
C PHE A 26 9.54 11.23 9.61
N SER A 27 8.73 12.26 9.75
CA SER A 27 7.94 12.78 8.64
C SER A 27 8.73 13.84 7.88
N THR A 28 8.76 13.69 6.56
CA THR A 28 9.47 14.60 5.67
C THR A 28 8.74 14.76 4.34
N ASP A 29 8.94 15.90 3.70
CA ASP A 29 8.50 16.20 2.33
C ASP A 29 9.65 16.18 1.31
N GLN A 30 10.90 16.09 1.80
CA GLN A 30 12.10 16.17 0.95
C GLN A 30 12.14 15.12 -0.17
N PHE A 31 11.56 13.94 0.07
CA PHE A 31 11.56 12.85 -0.89
C PHE A 31 10.25 12.71 -1.68
N ASN A 32 9.27 13.61 -1.47
CA ASN A 32 7.97 13.50 -2.11
C ASN A 32 8.08 13.40 -3.63
N LYS A 33 8.85 14.28 -4.26
CA LYS A 33 9.03 14.28 -5.73
C LYS A 33 9.61 12.96 -6.25
N GLN A 34 10.57 12.38 -5.52
CA GLN A 34 11.17 11.11 -5.91
C GLN A 34 10.17 9.96 -5.76
N ILE A 35 9.43 9.92 -4.65
CA ILE A 35 8.42 8.90 -4.39
C ILE A 35 7.29 8.99 -5.43
N ILE A 36 6.76 10.19 -5.69
CA ILE A 36 5.73 10.43 -6.70
C ILE A 36 6.20 9.94 -8.06
N SER A 37 7.40 10.37 -8.50
CA SER A 37 7.97 9.95 -9.77
C SER A 37 8.12 8.42 -9.89
N GLN A 38 8.46 7.71 -8.81
CA GLN A 38 8.54 6.25 -8.80
C GLN A 38 7.16 5.59 -8.89
N ILE A 39 6.15 6.15 -8.22
CA ILE A 39 4.76 5.67 -8.33
C ILE A 39 4.26 5.82 -9.76
N GLU A 40 4.36 7.01 -10.33
CA GLU A 40 3.90 7.34 -11.68
C GLU A 40 4.63 6.53 -12.76
N LYS A 41 5.93 6.26 -12.56
CA LYS A 41 6.71 5.42 -13.49
C LYS A 41 6.25 3.96 -13.49
N ARG A 42 5.80 3.45 -12.33
CA ARG A 42 5.41 2.03 -12.19
C ARG A 42 3.93 1.78 -12.47
N VAL A 43 3.10 2.77 -12.24
CA VAL A 43 1.66 2.72 -12.51
C VAL A 43 1.36 3.68 -13.65
N PRO A 44 1.27 3.20 -14.90
CA PRO A 44 0.97 4.04 -16.06
C PRO A 44 -0.33 4.82 -15.86
N ASN A 45 -0.39 6.03 -16.40
CA ASN A 45 -1.54 6.93 -16.31
C ASN A 45 -1.96 7.27 -14.86
N SER A 46 -1.03 7.19 -13.90
CA SER A 46 -1.30 7.61 -12.54
C SER A 46 -0.79 9.03 -12.28
N ILE A 47 -1.50 9.71 -11.39
CA ILE A 47 -1.10 10.98 -10.77
C ILE A 47 -1.13 10.74 -9.27
N ALA A 48 -0.04 11.06 -8.58
CA ALA A 48 0.05 10.91 -7.14
C ALA A 48 0.43 12.25 -6.50
N ASP A 49 -0.20 12.56 -5.36
CA ASP A 49 0.13 13.73 -4.55
C ASP A 49 -0.06 13.43 -3.08
N PHE A 50 0.79 13.99 -2.22
CA PHE A 50 0.70 13.88 -0.77
C PHE A 50 1.59 14.91 -0.08
N ASP A 51 1.22 15.29 1.15
CA ASP A 51 1.93 16.33 1.89
C ASP A 51 3.28 15.84 2.43
N LYS A 52 3.29 14.69 3.11
CA LYS A 52 4.48 14.15 3.79
C LYS A 52 4.49 12.64 3.75
N ALA A 53 5.70 12.08 3.73
CA ALA A 53 5.95 10.68 3.97
C ALA A 53 6.59 10.47 5.35
N ASN A 54 6.18 9.45 6.08
CA ASN A 54 6.87 8.96 7.26
C ASN A 54 7.85 7.87 6.86
N ILE A 55 9.13 8.09 7.15
CA ILE A 55 10.22 7.17 6.82
C ILE A 55 10.73 6.54 8.11
N SER A 56 10.72 5.22 8.19
CA SER A 56 11.18 4.44 9.33
C SER A 56 11.92 3.18 8.87
N LEU A 57 12.61 2.53 9.77
CA LEU A 57 13.27 1.25 9.54
C LEU A 57 12.42 0.12 10.10
N ASP A 58 12.09 -0.86 9.28
CA ASP A 58 11.59 -2.14 9.75
C ASP A 58 12.79 -2.99 10.20
N ILE A 59 12.97 -3.08 11.51
CA ILE A 59 14.13 -3.78 12.11
C ILE A 59 14.10 -5.29 11.90
N PHE A 60 12.94 -5.89 11.65
CA PHE A 60 12.82 -7.34 11.44
C PHE A 60 13.22 -7.75 10.03
N SER A 61 12.83 -6.97 9.04
CA SER A 61 13.18 -7.24 7.65
C SER A 61 14.38 -6.46 7.14
N LEU A 62 14.90 -5.51 7.94
CA LEU A 62 15.93 -4.53 7.56
C LEU A 62 15.55 -3.73 6.31
N ASN A 63 14.26 -3.48 6.14
CA ASN A 63 13.73 -2.68 5.05
C ASN A 63 13.45 -1.24 5.47
N LEU A 64 13.68 -0.31 4.55
CA LEU A 64 13.18 1.04 4.69
C LEU A 64 11.67 1.02 4.46
N LYS A 65 10.89 1.49 5.43
CA LYS A 65 9.45 1.59 5.39
C LYS A 65 9.04 3.04 5.17
N ILE A 66 8.33 3.28 4.09
CA ILE A 66 7.80 4.59 3.72
C ILE A 66 6.28 4.51 3.85
N LYS A 67 5.69 5.28 4.78
CA LYS A 67 4.25 5.34 4.99
C LYS A 67 3.73 6.72 4.60
N ILE A 68 2.70 6.73 3.76
CA ILE A 68 2.04 7.94 3.27
C ILE A 68 0.59 7.88 3.72
N GLU A 69 0.15 8.88 4.46
CA GLU A 69 -1.23 8.99 4.93
C GLU A 69 -2.08 9.75 3.92
N LYS A 70 -3.24 9.19 3.62
CA LYS A 70 -4.26 9.79 2.75
C LYS A 70 -3.70 10.36 1.44
N PRO A 71 -2.88 9.60 0.68
CA PRO A 71 -2.39 10.09 -0.59
C PRO A 71 -3.56 10.33 -1.55
N LEU A 72 -3.44 11.37 -2.35
CA LEU A 72 -4.30 11.58 -3.50
C LEU A 72 -3.73 10.76 -4.66
N ILE A 73 -4.45 9.73 -5.08
CA ILE A 73 -4.05 8.91 -6.22
C ILE A 73 -5.18 8.90 -7.24
N GLN A 74 -4.83 9.18 -8.47
CA GLN A 74 -5.70 9.08 -9.62
C GLN A 74 -5.05 8.12 -10.63
N ILE A 75 -5.80 7.16 -11.14
CA ILE A 75 -5.34 6.17 -12.13
C ILE A 75 -6.39 6.13 -13.24
N ASP A 76 -5.97 6.26 -14.50
CA ASP A 76 -6.86 6.28 -15.66
C ASP A 76 -8.07 7.22 -15.46
N GLU A 77 -7.81 8.43 -14.93
CA GLU A 77 -8.80 9.46 -14.60
C GLU A 77 -9.74 9.11 -13.42
N GLN A 78 -9.63 7.93 -12.82
CA GLN A 78 -10.40 7.54 -11.65
C GLN A 78 -9.67 7.91 -10.37
N LYS A 79 -10.35 8.66 -9.48
CA LYS A 79 -9.83 8.99 -8.15
C LYS A 79 -9.98 7.79 -7.23
N ILE A 80 -8.87 7.32 -6.68
CA ILE A 80 -8.83 6.22 -5.71
C ILE A 80 -8.64 6.79 -4.30
N ASN A 81 -9.58 6.49 -3.41
CA ASN A 81 -9.51 6.93 -2.03
C ASN A 81 -8.70 5.94 -1.20
N LEU A 82 -7.59 6.41 -0.65
CA LEU A 82 -6.72 5.60 0.20
C LEU A 82 -6.66 6.19 1.61
N ASN A 83 -6.65 5.30 2.61
CA ASN A 83 -6.33 5.69 3.98
C ASN A 83 -4.82 5.85 4.14
N HIS A 84 -4.05 4.88 3.63
CA HIS A 84 -2.59 4.99 3.58
C HIS A 84 -1.98 4.07 2.51
N LEU A 85 -0.79 4.43 2.09
CA LEU A 85 0.09 3.62 1.26
C LEU A 85 1.37 3.35 2.05
N THR A 86 1.79 2.08 2.12
CA THR A 86 3.06 1.71 2.75
C THR A 86 3.93 0.97 1.75
N ILE A 87 5.14 1.44 1.58
CA ILE A 87 6.13 0.89 0.66
C ILE A 87 7.32 0.39 1.48
N PHE A 88 7.77 -0.83 1.19
CA PHE A 88 8.99 -1.39 1.74
C PHE A 88 10.02 -1.51 0.64
N THR A 89 11.20 -0.99 0.88
CA THR A 89 12.33 -1.07 -0.04
C THR A 89 13.56 -1.59 0.69
N ASP A 90 14.40 -2.33 -0.01
CA ASP A 90 15.65 -2.83 0.56
C ASP A 90 16.55 -1.68 1.01
N LEU A 91 16.98 -1.73 2.27
CA LEU A 91 17.79 -0.66 2.86
C LEU A 91 19.12 -0.48 2.13
N LYS A 92 19.78 -1.57 1.75
CA LYS A 92 21.07 -1.53 1.06
C LYS A 92 20.94 -0.90 -0.32
N SER A 93 19.96 -1.32 -1.10
CA SER A 93 19.72 -0.78 -2.42
C SER A 93 19.30 0.70 -2.39
N SER A 94 18.65 1.13 -1.31
CA SER A 94 18.29 2.53 -1.12
C SER A 94 19.51 3.44 -0.96
N PHE A 95 20.59 2.97 -0.36
CA PHE A 95 21.86 3.69 -0.28
C PHE A 95 22.60 3.75 -1.63
N GLU A 96 22.34 2.81 -2.52
CA GLU A 96 22.93 2.75 -3.87
C GLU A 96 22.06 3.50 -4.91
N GLU A 97 21.06 4.25 -4.47
CA GLU A 97 20.05 4.93 -5.32
C GLU A 97 19.26 3.99 -6.23
N LYS A 98 19.31 2.68 -5.95
CA LYS A 98 18.54 1.64 -6.63
C LYS A 98 17.36 1.23 -5.77
N TYR A 99 16.29 2.00 -5.77
CA TYR A 99 15.11 1.69 -4.95
C TYR A 99 14.45 0.38 -5.38
N ILE A 100 14.87 -0.73 -4.75
CA ILE A 100 14.33 -2.05 -5.01
C ILE A 100 13.11 -2.26 -4.11
N LEU A 101 11.93 -2.25 -4.69
CA LEU A 101 10.68 -2.48 -3.97
C LEU A 101 10.58 -3.96 -3.56
N GLN A 102 10.31 -4.19 -2.28
CA GLN A 102 10.09 -5.52 -1.71
C GLN A 102 8.60 -5.83 -1.57
N LYS A 103 7.87 -4.86 -1.03
CA LYS A 103 6.46 -5.03 -0.68
C LYS A 103 5.72 -3.71 -0.75
N ILE A 104 4.47 -3.75 -1.17
CA ILE A 104 3.55 -2.62 -1.13
C ILE A 104 2.30 -3.03 -0.37
N ILE A 105 1.83 -2.18 0.53
CA ILE A 105 0.53 -2.33 1.20
C ILE A 105 -0.31 -1.11 0.88
N ILE A 106 -1.44 -1.32 0.24
CA ILE A 106 -2.40 -0.28 -0.12
C ILE A 106 -3.65 -0.47 0.75
N ASN A 107 -3.94 0.48 1.62
CA ASN A 107 -5.16 0.48 2.40
C ASN A 107 -6.19 1.39 1.75
N PHE A 108 -7.18 0.77 1.14
CA PHE A 108 -8.30 1.45 0.49
C PHE A 108 -9.32 1.94 1.54
N ALA A 109 -9.73 3.18 1.43
CA ALA A 109 -10.98 3.66 2.02
C ALA A 109 -12.18 3.11 1.22
N ASP A 110 -13.39 3.54 1.53
CA ASP A 110 -14.56 3.19 0.72
C ASP A 110 -14.42 3.77 -0.70
N ASN A 111 -14.34 2.89 -1.69
CA ASN A 111 -14.32 3.22 -3.11
C ASN A 111 -15.50 2.54 -3.81
N LYS A 112 -16.07 3.18 -4.82
CA LYS A 112 -17.04 2.54 -5.70
C LYS A 112 -16.36 1.42 -6.48
N ILE A 113 -16.91 0.22 -6.45
CA ILE A 113 -16.33 -0.95 -7.13
C ILE A 113 -16.20 -0.69 -8.64
N LEU A 114 -17.18 -0.02 -9.24
CA LEU A 114 -17.13 0.31 -10.66
C LEU A 114 -15.98 1.26 -11.02
N ASP A 115 -15.60 2.16 -10.12
CA ASP A 115 -14.47 3.05 -10.36
C ASP A 115 -13.14 2.28 -10.22
N LEU A 116 -13.05 1.37 -9.24
CA LEU A 116 -11.92 0.46 -9.10
C LEU A 116 -11.74 -0.44 -10.34
N LYS A 117 -12.85 -0.97 -10.87
CA LYS A 117 -12.85 -1.83 -12.07
C LYS A 117 -12.35 -1.10 -13.33
N LYS A 118 -12.53 0.21 -13.41
CA LYS A 118 -12.05 1.01 -14.55
C LYS A 118 -10.53 1.27 -14.50
N THR A 119 -9.88 1.05 -13.35
CA THR A 119 -8.45 1.27 -13.25
C THR A 119 -7.69 0.06 -13.79
N SER A 120 -6.80 0.28 -14.75
CA SER A 120 -6.04 -0.78 -15.42
C SER A 120 -5.19 -1.64 -14.46
N PHE A 121 -4.77 -1.06 -13.35
CA PHE A 121 -3.98 -1.76 -12.35
C PHE A 121 -4.83 -2.69 -11.47
N ILE A 122 -5.97 -2.21 -10.98
CA ILE A 122 -6.87 -2.98 -10.08
C ILE A 122 -7.71 -3.97 -10.88
N ALA A 123 -8.08 -3.64 -12.12
CA ALA A 123 -8.82 -4.52 -13.01
C ALA A 123 -8.11 -5.86 -13.26
N LYS A 124 -6.80 -5.94 -13.09
CA LYS A 124 -6.03 -7.20 -13.22
C LYS A 124 -6.20 -8.15 -12.03
N VAL A 125 -6.80 -7.71 -10.92
CA VAL A 125 -7.13 -8.59 -9.80
C VAL A 125 -8.25 -9.54 -10.25
N PRO A 126 -8.05 -10.87 -10.30
CA PRO A 126 -8.96 -11.81 -10.96
C PRO A 126 -10.41 -11.71 -10.51
N ILE A 127 -10.67 -11.50 -9.23
CA ILE A 127 -12.03 -11.34 -8.72
C ILE A 127 -12.73 -10.10 -9.28
N ILE A 128 -12.00 -9.02 -9.53
CA ILE A 128 -12.57 -7.79 -10.07
C ILE A 128 -12.81 -7.93 -11.58
N ASP A 129 -11.91 -8.59 -12.27
CA ASP A 129 -12.01 -8.82 -13.72
C ASP A 129 -13.17 -9.77 -14.06
N GLN A 130 -13.25 -10.91 -13.37
CA GLN A 130 -14.20 -11.98 -13.68
C GLN A 130 -15.63 -11.73 -13.17
N THR A 131 -15.82 -10.80 -12.25
CA THR A 131 -17.12 -10.54 -11.64
C THR A 131 -17.80 -9.34 -12.29
N LYS A 132 -19.06 -9.51 -12.68
CA LYS A 132 -19.88 -8.41 -13.21
C LYS A 132 -20.53 -7.65 -12.05
N PHE A 133 -19.81 -6.70 -11.50
CA PHE A 133 -20.34 -5.78 -10.51
C PHE A 133 -21.23 -4.72 -11.18
N LEU A 134 -22.37 -4.42 -10.58
CA LEU A 134 -23.30 -3.40 -11.03
C LEU A 134 -23.17 -2.11 -10.20
N GLU A 135 -23.03 -2.26 -8.89
CA GLU A 135 -22.89 -1.15 -7.94
C GLU A 135 -22.26 -1.62 -6.62
N GLY A 136 -21.99 -0.69 -5.74
CA GLY A 136 -21.49 -0.95 -4.38
C GLY A 136 -20.13 -0.33 -4.08
N PHE A 137 -19.69 -0.58 -2.86
CA PHE A 137 -18.43 -0.05 -2.35
C PHE A 137 -17.54 -1.18 -1.85
N ALA A 138 -16.25 -0.99 -1.97
CA ALA A 138 -15.24 -1.85 -1.38
C ALA A 138 -14.19 -1.03 -0.63
N ASN A 139 -13.71 -1.58 0.48
CA ASN A 139 -12.54 -1.12 1.22
C ASN A 139 -11.66 -2.32 1.62
N GLY A 140 -10.46 -2.06 2.05
CA GLY A 140 -9.58 -3.14 2.53
C GLY A 140 -8.11 -2.90 2.29
N ASN A 141 -7.33 -3.95 2.48
CA ASN A 141 -5.89 -3.96 2.27
C ASN A 141 -5.55 -4.82 1.05
N LEU A 142 -4.81 -4.25 0.13
CA LEU A 142 -4.13 -4.98 -0.94
C LEU A 142 -2.66 -5.05 -0.59
N ILE A 143 -2.12 -6.25 -0.55
CA ILE A 143 -0.71 -6.53 -0.29
C ILE A 143 -0.13 -7.11 -1.56
N ILE A 144 0.94 -6.50 -2.04
CA ILE A 144 1.74 -7.00 -3.15
C ILE A 144 3.13 -7.26 -2.58
N ASP A 145 3.51 -8.53 -2.52
CA ASP A 145 4.79 -9.00 -1.98
C ASP A 145 5.58 -9.72 -3.08
N GLY A 146 6.89 -9.87 -2.89
CA GLY A 146 7.72 -10.60 -3.84
C GLY A 146 8.00 -9.86 -5.15
N LEU A 147 7.88 -8.53 -5.18
CA LEU A 147 8.07 -7.69 -6.38
C LEU A 147 9.42 -7.86 -7.12
N GLN A 148 10.29 -8.75 -6.63
CA GLN A 148 11.57 -9.12 -7.24
C GLN A 148 11.66 -10.57 -7.67
N THR A 149 10.65 -11.36 -7.33
CA THR A 149 10.54 -12.76 -7.75
C THR A 149 9.68 -12.85 -9.01
N GLU A 150 9.78 -13.95 -9.75
CA GLU A 150 8.95 -14.18 -10.94
C GLU A 150 7.46 -14.37 -10.60
N GLU A 151 7.14 -14.54 -9.31
CA GLU A 151 5.78 -14.72 -8.80
C GLU A 151 5.45 -13.62 -7.79
N ASP A 152 4.76 -12.58 -8.24
CA ASP A 152 4.16 -11.60 -7.35
C ASP A 152 3.05 -12.27 -6.52
N MET A 153 3.18 -12.23 -5.19
CA MET A 153 2.10 -12.66 -4.30
C MET A 153 1.15 -11.49 -4.06
N ILE A 154 -0.07 -11.64 -4.55
CA ILE A 154 -1.13 -10.64 -4.36
C ILE A 154 -2.14 -11.19 -3.34
N GLU A 155 -2.34 -10.46 -2.27
CA GLU A 155 -3.35 -10.74 -1.25
C GLU A 155 -4.27 -9.52 -1.10
N PHE A 156 -5.58 -9.75 -1.06
CA PHE A 156 -6.55 -8.71 -0.73
C PHE A 156 -7.44 -9.19 0.41
N LYS A 157 -7.65 -8.33 1.39
CA LYS A 157 -8.61 -8.56 2.47
C LYS A 157 -9.41 -7.29 2.74
N GLY A 158 -10.72 -7.39 2.61
CA GLY A 158 -11.56 -6.22 2.70
C GLY A 158 -13.02 -6.52 3.00
N GLN A 159 -13.82 -5.48 2.84
CA GLN A 159 -15.27 -5.52 3.00
C GLN A 159 -15.93 -4.99 1.74
N MET A 160 -17.00 -5.66 1.37
CA MET A 160 -17.96 -5.18 0.37
C MET A 160 -19.20 -4.65 1.08
N LYS A 161 -19.74 -3.52 0.61
CA LYS A 161 -20.94 -2.88 1.16
C LYS A 161 -21.93 -2.58 0.05
N ASN A 162 -23.16 -3.05 0.23
CA ASN A 162 -24.27 -2.80 -0.70
C ASN A 162 -23.93 -3.15 -2.14
N VAL A 163 -23.23 -4.25 -2.33
CA VAL A 163 -22.75 -4.69 -3.65
C VAL A 163 -23.86 -5.43 -4.37
N SER A 164 -24.07 -5.09 -5.63
CA SER A 164 -24.95 -5.83 -6.54
C SER A 164 -24.09 -6.51 -7.59
N ILE A 165 -24.30 -7.81 -7.75
CA ILE A 165 -23.52 -8.67 -8.66
C ILE A 165 -24.49 -9.37 -9.62
N ASP A 166 -24.14 -9.38 -10.89
CA ASP A 166 -24.78 -10.19 -11.92
C ASP A 166 -23.93 -11.46 -12.12
N ILE A 167 -24.40 -12.59 -11.58
CA ILE A 167 -23.64 -13.84 -11.58
C ILE A 167 -23.93 -14.67 -12.83
N TYR A 168 -25.19 -14.66 -13.30
CA TYR A 168 -25.65 -15.43 -14.45
C TYR A 168 -26.65 -14.63 -15.27
N GLU A 169 -26.59 -14.75 -16.62
CA GLU A 169 -27.47 -14.04 -17.55
C GLU A 169 -28.95 -14.35 -17.33
N ASP A 170 -29.29 -15.55 -16.85
CA ASP A 170 -30.67 -16.04 -16.67
C ASP A 170 -31.18 -15.97 -15.22
N LEU A 171 -30.38 -15.50 -14.26
CA LEU A 171 -30.78 -15.39 -12.86
C LEU A 171 -30.92 -13.92 -12.45
N PRO A 172 -31.92 -13.61 -11.55
CA PRO A 172 -32.00 -12.28 -11.01
C PRO A 172 -30.69 -11.94 -10.28
N PHE A 173 -30.13 -10.77 -10.58
CA PHE A 173 -28.92 -10.32 -9.94
C PHE A 173 -29.09 -10.18 -8.42
N THR A 174 -28.04 -10.54 -7.69
CA THR A 174 -28.04 -10.46 -6.24
C THR A 174 -27.73 -9.02 -5.81
N LYS A 175 -28.62 -8.47 -4.95
CA LYS A 175 -28.53 -7.07 -4.47
C LYS A 175 -28.09 -6.98 -3.01
N ASN A 176 -27.50 -5.85 -2.66
CA ASN A 176 -27.21 -5.46 -1.28
C ASN A 176 -26.35 -6.48 -0.52
N ILE A 177 -25.41 -7.11 -1.20
CA ILE A 177 -24.44 -7.99 -0.56
C ILE A 177 -23.53 -7.13 0.31
N THR A 178 -23.45 -7.48 1.58
CA THR A 178 -22.49 -6.90 2.51
C THR A 178 -21.76 -8.03 3.21
N GLY A 179 -20.44 -8.06 3.15
CA GLY A 179 -19.66 -9.15 3.68
C GLY A 179 -18.16 -8.88 3.63
N GLN A 180 -17.40 -9.83 4.14
CA GLN A 180 -15.94 -9.82 4.01
C GLN A 180 -15.55 -10.55 2.72
N ILE A 181 -14.43 -10.13 2.16
CA ILE A 181 -13.83 -10.76 0.99
C ILE A 181 -12.34 -10.90 1.24
N GLU A 182 -11.81 -12.07 0.97
CA GLU A 182 -10.39 -12.34 1.01
C GLU A 182 -9.96 -13.01 -0.30
N TYR A 183 -8.90 -12.50 -0.89
CA TYR A 183 -8.25 -13.10 -2.06
C TYR A 183 -6.81 -13.43 -1.69
N LYS A 184 -6.43 -14.68 -1.83
CA LYS A 184 -5.11 -15.19 -1.52
C LYS A 184 -4.83 -16.46 -2.32
N ASN A 185 -3.60 -16.61 -2.83
CA ASN A 185 -3.16 -17.80 -3.58
C ASN A 185 -4.10 -18.15 -4.75
N ASN A 186 -4.58 -17.16 -5.47
CA ASN A 186 -5.56 -17.31 -6.57
C ASN A 186 -6.93 -17.88 -6.14
N GLU A 187 -7.23 -17.89 -4.84
CA GLU A 187 -8.51 -18.29 -4.29
C GLU A 187 -9.27 -17.09 -3.72
N VAL A 188 -10.58 -17.13 -3.86
CA VAL A 188 -11.50 -16.14 -3.30
C VAL A 188 -12.29 -16.79 -2.19
N ILE A 189 -12.30 -16.14 -1.02
CA ILE A 189 -13.08 -16.56 0.16
C ILE A 189 -14.07 -15.42 0.46
N LEU A 190 -15.35 -15.77 0.54
CA LEU A 190 -16.47 -14.86 0.85
C LEU A 190 -17.05 -15.17 2.23
#